data_f31c2574c111a75ddeb085fc40c7b1eb
#
_entry.id   f31c2574c111a75ddeb085fc40c7b1eb
#
_cell.length_a   1.000
_cell.length_b   1.000
_cell.length_c   1.000
_cell.angle_alpha   90.00
_cell.angle_beta   90.00
_cell.angle_gamma   90.00
#
_symmetry.space_group_name_H-M   'P 1'
#
loop_
_entity.id
_entity.type
_entity.pdbx_description
1 polymer ?
#
loop_
_entity_poly.entity_id
_entity_poly.type
_entity_poly.pdbx_seq_one_letter_code
_entity_poly.pdbx_strand_id
1 'polypeptide(L)'
;MSDPNDSQPLQRTPLHALHVDLGAKMVPFAGYEMPVSYPAGIVAEHRQCRDAAALYDVSHMGQLRLVGGDAAAALETLVPVDIVGLAESKQRYALFTNDAGGILDDLMVTRRAGGRGRRPCSRR
;
A
#
# COMPACT_ATOMS: atom_id res chain seq x y z
N MET A 1 -11.68 18.25 -12.26
CA MET A 1 -12.30 16.93 -12.55
C MET A 1 -12.54 16.30 -11.20
N SER A 2 -13.79 16.22 -10.77
CA SER A 2 -14.16 15.59 -9.50
C SER A 2 -13.96 14.07 -9.65
N ASP A 3 -13.30 13.46 -8.68
CA ASP A 3 -13.09 12.01 -8.65
C ASP A 3 -14.48 11.32 -8.53
N PRO A 4 -14.81 10.33 -9.38
CA PRO A 4 -16.10 9.64 -9.31
C PRO A 4 -16.35 8.93 -7.97
N ASN A 5 -15.36 8.90 -7.09
CA ASN A 5 -15.45 8.31 -5.76
C ASN A 5 -15.84 9.30 -4.65
N ASP A 6 -16.03 10.59 -4.96
CA ASP A 6 -16.27 11.67 -4.00
C ASP A 6 -17.68 11.63 -3.35
N SER A 7 -18.56 10.75 -3.81
CA SER A 7 -19.94 10.60 -3.30
C SER A 7 -20.19 9.35 -2.44
N GLN A 8 -19.18 8.51 -2.26
CA GLN A 8 -19.30 7.32 -1.40
C GLN A 8 -18.90 7.65 0.04
N PRO A 9 -19.61 7.09 1.05
CA PRO A 9 -19.18 7.25 2.44
C PRO A 9 -17.79 6.66 2.64
N LEU A 10 -16.90 7.41 3.31
CA LEU A 10 -15.56 6.94 3.61
C LEU A 10 -15.59 5.67 4.46
N GLN A 11 -14.76 4.72 4.12
CA GLN A 11 -14.56 3.52 4.91
C GLN A 11 -13.69 3.84 6.15
N ARG A 12 -13.72 2.94 7.14
CA ARG A 12 -12.93 3.07 8.36
C ARG A 12 -12.02 1.85 8.54
N THR A 13 -10.78 2.11 8.92
CA THR A 13 -9.85 1.03 9.28
C THR A 13 -10.20 0.42 10.63
N PRO A 14 -9.71 -0.78 10.96
CA PRO A 14 -9.88 -1.37 12.29
C PRO A 14 -9.34 -0.49 13.43
N LEU A 15 -8.36 0.37 13.16
CA LEU A 15 -7.73 1.26 14.13
C LEU A 15 -8.36 2.66 14.18
N HIS A 16 -9.41 2.93 13.41
CA HIS A 16 -10.04 4.26 13.31
C HIS A 16 -10.39 4.86 14.68
N ALA A 17 -11.04 4.08 15.56
CA ALA A 17 -11.41 4.56 16.91
C ALA A 17 -10.17 4.97 17.73
N LEU A 18 -9.10 4.16 17.65
CA LEU A 18 -7.83 4.47 18.32
C LEU A 18 -7.21 5.79 17.81
N HIS A 19 -7.27 6.05 16.51
CA HIS A 19 -6.78 7.31 15.94
C HIS A 19 -7.55 8.51 16.48
N VAL A 20 -8.89 8.40 16.54
CA VAL A 20 -9.75 9.44 17.11
C VAL A 20 -9.46 9.65 18.59
N ASP A 21 -9.35 8.60 19.38
CA ASP A 21 -9.04 8.65 20.81
C ASP A 21 -7.68 9.30 21.10
N LEU A 22 -6.70 9.10 20.20
CA LEU A 22 -5.39 9.72 20.26
C LEU A 22 -5.38 11.17 19.75
N GLY A 23 -6.54 11.73 19.37
CA GLY A 23 -6.68 13.10 18.90
C GLY A 23 -6.16 13.33 17.49
N ALA A 24 -6.15 12.30 16.64
CA ALA A 24 -5.71 12.45 15.27
C ALA A 24 -6.64 13.36 14.47
N LYS A 25 -6.05 14.18 13.60
CA LYS A 25 -6.78 14.89 12.56
C LYS A 25 -7.07 13.92 11.43
N MET A 26 -8.34 13.53 11.30
CA MET A 26 -8.79 12.58 10.26
C MET A 26 -9.10 13.33 8.96
N VAL A 27 -8.73 12.70 7.82
CA VAL A 27 -8.94 13.23 6.46
C VAL A 27 -9.31 12.11 5.50
N PRO A 28 -10.02 12.41 4.39
CA PRO A 28 -10.22 11.47 3.30
C PRO A 28 -8.89 11.08 2.66
N PHE A 29 -8.64 9.79 2.53
CA PHE A 29 -7.48 9.24 1.83
C PHE A 29 -7.79 7.87 1.25
N ALA A 30 -7.65 7.70 -0.06
CA ALA A 30 -7.88 6.44 -0.78
C ALA A 30 -9.24 5.76 -0.43
N GLY A 31 -10.29 6.53 -0.26
CA GLY A 31 -11.63 6.04 0.11
C GLY A 31 -11.82 5.72 1.59
N TYR A 32 -10.84 5.99 2.42
CA TYR A 32 -10.87 5.79 3.88
C TYR A 32 -10.76 7.11 4.63
N GLU A 33 -11.27 7.13 5.87
CA GLU A 33 -11.02 8.17 6.84
C GLU A 33 -9.72 7.85 7.59
N MET A 34 -8.63 8.58 7.28
CA MET A 34 -7.27 8.28 7.74
C MET A 34 -6.66 9.42 8.55
N PRO A 35 -5.78 9.12 9.53
CA PRO A 35 -5.09 10.15 10.30
C PRO A 35 -4.01 10.83 9.46
N VAL A 36 -4.01 12.16 9.38
CA VAL A 36 -2.96 12.95 8.72
C VAL A 36 -1.92 13.47 9.71
N SER A 37 -2.31 13.71 10.95
CA SER A 37 -1.41 14.14 12.03
C SER A 37 -2.06 13.94 13.40
N TYR A 38 -1.23 13.93 14.43
CA TYR A 38 -1.64 13.90 15.82
C TYR A 38 -1.32 15.24 16.52
N PRO A 39 -1.67 15.43 17.80
CA PRO A 39 -1.49 16.72 18.51
C PRO A 39 -0.06 17.25 18.53
N ALA A 40 0.95 16.37 18.44
CA ALA A 40 2.35 16.78 18.35
C ALA A 40 2.68 17.53 17.03
N GLY A 41 1.90 17.31 15.99
CA GLY A 41 2.03 17.93 14.68
C GLY A 41 3.01 17.24 13.76
N ILE A 42 2.79 17.42 12.45
CA ILE A 42 3.49 16.73 11.36
C ILE A 42 5.02 16.83 11.48
N VAL A 43 5.55 18.01 11.84
CA VAL A 43 7.00 18.21 11.94
C VAL A 43 7.62 17.38 13.08
N ALA A 44 6.95 17.32 14.23
CA ALA A 44 7.42 16.53 15.36
C ALA A 44 7.35 15.03 15.06
N GLU A 45 6.26 14.57 14.45
CA GLU A 45 6.08 13.18 14.02
C GLU A 45 7.12 12.77 12.96
N HIS A 46 7.41 13.66 11.99
CA HIS A 46 8.46 13.43 11.00
C HIS A 46 9.84 13.29 11.66
N ARG A 47 10.19 14.18 12.60
CA ARG A 47 11.46 14.10 13.34
C ARG A 47 11.54 12.80 14.14
N GLN A 48 10.48 12.44 14.86
CA GLN A 48 10.41 11.18 15.60
C GLN A 48 10.67 9.96 14.67
N CYS A 49 10.09 9.96 13.47
CA CYS A 49 10.31 8.90 12.49
C CYS A 49 11.77 8.83 12.03
N ARG A 50 12.45 9.97 11.91
CA ARG A 50 13.86 10.07 11.46
C ARG A 50 14.86 9.74 12.57
N ASP A 51 14.58 10.18 13.77
CA ASP A 51 15.52 10.10 14.92
C ASP A 51 15.37 8.77 15.69
N ALA A 52 14.20 8.13 15.60
CA ALA A 52 13.91 6.89 16.31
C ALA A 52 13.06 5.94 15.43
N ALA A 53 11.76 5.79 15.74
CA ALA A 53 10.86 4.93 15.00
C ALA A 53 9.45 5.51 14.99
N ALA A 54 8.67 5.14 13.96
CA ALA A 54 7.25 5.43 13.85
C ALA A 54 6.48 4.20 13.41
N LEU A 55 5.21 4.12 13.83
CA LEU A 55 4.26 3.10 13.44
C LEU A 55 3.19 3.75 12.55
N TYR A 56 2.86 3.08 11.45
CA TYR A 56 1.87 3.56 10.50
C TYR A 56 0.73 2.56 10.35
N ASP A 57 -0.51 3.04 10.42
CA ASP A 57 -1.67 2.24 10.02
C ASP A 57 -1.73 2.16 8.49
N VAL A 58 -1.58 0.95 7.98
CA VAL A 58 -1.67 0.63 6.55
C VAL A 58 -2.84 -0.32 6.27
N SER A 59 -3.82 -0.39 7.17
CA SER A 59 -4.95 -1.32 7.08
C SER A 59 -5.88 -1.06 5.89
N HIS A 60 -5.78 0.12 5.27
CA HIS A 60 -6.48 0.44 4.02
C HIS A 60 -5.88 -0.24 2.79
N MET A 61 -4.67 -0.81 2.92
CA MET A 61 -4.00 -1.48 1.80
C MET A 61 -4.52 -2.89 1.58
N GLY A 62 -4.84 -3.23 0.32
CA GLY A 62 -5.19 -4.58 -0.09
C GLY A 62 -4.01 -5.55 -0.03
N GLN A 63 -4.26 -6.79 0.37
CA GLN A 63 -3.26 -7.85 0.41
C GLN A 63 -3.63 -8.95 -0.59
N LEU A 64 -2.74 -9.24 -1.55
CA LEU A 64 -2.93 -10.27 -2.55
C LEU A 64 -1.79 -11.29 -2.51
N ARG A 65 -2.13 -12.54 -2.73
CA ARG A 65 -1.15 -13.62 -2.86
C ARG A 65 -1.32 -14.32 -4.20
N LEU A 66 -0.34 -14.16 -5.08
CA LEU A 66 -0.26 -14.90 -6.33
C LEU A 66 0.47 -16.22 -6.10
N VAL A 67 -0.10 -17.31 -6.61
CA VAL A 67 0.41 -18.67 -6.44
C VAL A 67 0.44 -19.36 -7.80
N GLY A 68 1.58 -19.93 -8.16
CA GLY A 68 1.78 -20.62 -9.44
C GLY A 68 3.22 -20.44 -9.93
N GLY A 69 3.66 -21.32 -10.83
CA GLY A 69 5.00 -21.25 -11.42
C GLY A 69 5.20 -20.02 -12.31
N ASP A 70 4.14 -19.56 -12.93
CA ASP A 70 4.04 -18.43 -13.86
C ASP A 70 3.57 -17.12 -13.24
N ALA A 71 3.28 -17.13 -11.93
CA ALA A 71 2.71 -15.97 -11.23
C ALA A 71 3.55 -14.68 -11.38
N ALA A 72 4.89 -14.81 -11.39
CA ALA A 72 5.76 -13.65 -11.57
C ALA A 72 5.70 -13.12 -13.01
N ALA A 73 5.70 -14.02 -14.01
CA ALA A 73 5.59 -13.63 -15.40
C ALA A 73 4.23 -13.00 -15.72
N ALA A 74 3.15 -13.58 -15.18
CA ALA A 74 1.82 -13.00 -15.32
C ALA A 74 1.71 -11.59 -14.70
N LEU A 75 2.28 -11.37 -13.50
CA LEU A 75 2.30 -10.04 -12.90
C LEU A 75 3.14 -9.05 -13.72
N GLU A 76 4.26 -9.49 -14.27
CA GLU A 76 5.17 -8.66 -15.08
C GLU A 76 4.50 -8.12 -16.35
N THR A 77 3.45 -8.77 -16.87
CA THR A 77 2.66 -8.22 -17.98
C THR A 77 1.81 -7.00 -17.60
N LEU A 78 1.58 -6.77 -16.32
CA LEU A 78 0.72 -5.70 -15.81
C LEU A 78 1.50 -4.54 -15.19
N VAL A 79 2.81 -4.70 -15.01
CA VAL A 79 3.66 -3.70 -14.34
C VAL A 79 4.95 -3.46 -15.13
N PRO A 80 5.43 -2.21 -15.28
CA PRO A 80 6.61 -1.90 -16.07
C PRO A 80 7.93 -2.13 -15.31
N VAL A 81 8.02 -3.23 -14.57
CA VAL A 81 9.22 -3.59 -13.78
C VAL A 81 9.48 -5.09 -13.81
N ASP A 82 10.75 -5.47 -13.76
CA ASP A 82 11.19 -6.88 -13.71
C ASP A 82 10.77 -7.53 -12.38
N ILE A 83 9.81 -8.44 -12.44
CA ILE A 83 9.33 -9.26 -11.32
C ILE A 83 9.92 -10.67 -11.38
N VAL A 84 10.17 -11.19 -12.58
CA VAL A 84 10.77 -12.52 -12.79
C VAL A 84 12.17 -12.57 -12.18
N GLY A 85 12.99 -11.53 -12.39
CA GLY A 85 14.33 -11.40 -11.83
C GLY A 85 14.40 -10.98 -10.36
N LEU A 86 13.27 -10.66 -9.72
CA LEU A 86 13.25 -10.26 -8.30
C LEU A 86 13.72 -11.42 -7.41
N ALA A 87 14.81 -11.23 -6.66
CA ALA A 87 15.36 -12.25 -5.77
C ALA A 87 14.43 -12.59 -4.59
N GLU A 88 14.58 -13.80 -4.03
CA GLU A 88 13.83 -14.18 -2.82
C GLU A 88 14.11 -13.25 -1.64
N SER A 89 13.09 -13.02 -0.84
CA SER A 89 13.11 -12.08 0.32
C SER A 89 13.36 -10.61 -0.05
N LYS A 90 13.26 -10.27 -1.34
CA LYS A 90 13.33 -8.88 -1.80
C LYS A 90 11.94 -8.34 -2.12
N GLN A 91 11.86 -7.02 -2.06
CA GLN A 91 10.70 -6.23 -2.42
C GLN A 91 11.03 -5.32 -3.60
N ARG A 92 10.00 -5.01 -4.41
CA ARG A 92 10.08 -4.03 -5.49
C ARG A 92 8.78 -3.21 -5.52
N TYR A 93 8.92 -1.90 -5.60
CA TYR A 93 7.82 -1.00 -5.89
C TYR A 93 7.44 -1.11 -7.36
N ALA A 94 6.17 -1.13 -7.65
CA ALA A 94 5.63 -1.23 -9.00
C ALA A 94 4.35 -0.41 -9.15
N LEU A 95 3.96 -0.17 -10.39
CA LEU A 95 2.73 0.54 -10.75
C LEU A 95 1.91 -0.36 -11.66
N PHE A 96 0.61 -0.50 -11.41
CA PHE A 96 -0.30 -0.98 -12.44
C PHE A 96 -0.55 0.13 -13.45
N THR A 97 -0.37 -0.19 -14.72
CA THR A 97 -0.61 0.76 -15.81
C THR A 97 -1.68 0.23 -16.76
N ASN A 98 -2.39 1.13 -17.42
CA ASN A 98 -3.27 0.80 -18.54
C ASN A 98 -2.52 0.86 -19.86
N ASP A 99 -3.19 0.47 -20.97
CA ASP A 99 -2.60 0.43 -22.31
C ASP A 99 -2.12 1.81 -22.83
N ALA A 100 -2.67 2.89 -22.27
CA ALA A 100 -2.25 4.26 -22.58
C ALA A 100 -1.07 4.75 -21.70
N GLY A 101 -0.54 3.90 -20.81
CA GLY A 101 0.53 4.23 -19.88
C GLY A 101 0.07 5.02 -18.65
N GLY A 102 -1.23 5.20 -18.45
CA GLY A 102 -1.79 5.83 -17.25
C GLY A 102 -1.68 4.91 -16.04
N ILE A 103 -1.39 5.49 -14.86
CA ILE A 103 -1.29 4.76 -13.60
C ILE A 103 -2.68 4.45 -13.08
N LEU A 104 -2.95 3.17 -12.81
CA LEU A 104 -4.19 2.68 -12.21
C LEU A 104 -4.05 2.57 -10.69
N ASP A 105 -2.89 2.10 -10.21
CA ASP A 105 -2.62 1.89 -8.77
C ASP A 105 -1.13 1.69 -8.56
N ASP A 106 -0.67 1.80 -7.31
CA ASP A 106 0.69 1.48 -6.90
C ASP A 106 0.72 0.23 -6.01
N LEU A 107 1.83 -0.51 -6.02
CA LEU A 107 1.94 -1.74 -5.26
C LEU A 107 3.37 -2.06 -4.83
N MET A 108 3.48 -2.81 -3.74
CA MET A 108 4.74 -3.44 -3.32
C MET A 108 4.71 -4.93 -3.63
N VAL A 109 5.60 -5.38 -4.50
CA VAL A 109 5.76 -6.80 -4.83
C VAL A 109 6.84 -7.41 -3.96
N THR A 110 6.47 -8.43 -3.17
CA THR A 110 7.42 -9.17 -2.34
C THR A 110 7.57 -10.60 -2.86
N ARG A 111 8.81 -11.01 -3.15
CA ARG A 111 9.11 -12.40 -3.41
C ARG A 111 9.46 -13.12 -2.11
N ARG A 112 8.55 -13.97 -1.63
CA ARG A 112 8.78 -14.72 -0.40
C ARG A 112 9.77 -15.85 -0.60
N ALA A 113 10.65 -16.08 0.39
CA ALA A 113 11.50 -17.25 0.45
C ALA A 113 10.69 -18.51 0.81
N GLY A 114 11.13 -19.68 0.34
CA GLY A 114 10.70 -20.96 0.89
C GLY A 114 9.49 -21.61 0.27
N GLY A 115 9.34 -21.63 -1.03
CA GLY A 115 8.29 -22.43 -1.67
C GLY A 115 8.58 -22.76 -3.13
N ARG A 116 8.97 -23.98 -3.43
CA ARG A 116 8.84 -24.48 -4.81
C ARG A 116 7.37 -24.29 -5.22
N GLY A 117 7.10 -23.34 -6.12
CA GLY A 117 5.79 -23.09 -6.71
C GLY A 117 4.84 -22.11 -6.00
N ARG A 118 5.25 -21.37 -4.97
CA ARG A 118 4.35 -20.40 -4.31
C ARG A 118 5.03 -19.03 -4.13
N ARG A 119 4.63 -18.05 -4.93
CA ARG A 119 5.13 -16.66 -4.87
C ARG A 119 3.96 -15.71 -4.55
N PRO A 120 3.92 -15.06 -3.40
CA PRO A 120 2.90 -14.06 -3.07
C PRO A 120 3.30 -12.64 -3.48
N CYS A 121 2.30 -11.87 -3.88
CA CYS A 121 2.36 -10.44 -4.12
C CYS A 121 1.45 -9.72 -3.09
N SER A 122 1.82 -8.55 -2.64
CA SER A 122 0.97 -7.66 -1.85
C SER A 122 0.68 -6.38 -2.63
N ARG A 123 -0.57 -5.89 -2.55
CA ARG A 123 -1.05 -4.62 -3.11
C ARG A 123 -1.20 -3.60 -1.98
N ARG A 124 -0.96 -2.32 -2.27
CA ARG A 124 -1.34 -1.19 -1.40
C ARG A 124 -2.83 -0.93 -1.40
#